data_8d8ec6fc2fed525d4ca10d3f7d3885b2
#
_entry.id   8d8ec6fc2fed525d4ca10d3f7d3885b2
#
_cell.length_a   1.000
_cell.length_b   1.000
_cell.length_c   1.000
_cell.angle_alpha   90.00
_cell.angle_beta   90.00
_cell.angle_gamma   90.00
#
_symmetry.space_group_name_H-M   'P 1'
#
loop_
_entity.id
_entity.type
_entity.pdbx_description
1 polymer ?
#
loop_
_entity_poly.entity_id
_entity_poly.type
_entity_poly.pdbx_seq_one_letter_code
_entity_poly.pdbx_strand_id
1 'polypeptide(L)'
;MKTKHIEVVDYDSKWVNDFNQIKGEIEEALKDLVLVVEHVGSTSVPLLASKPIIDLDVVIDQNDLKEVIYLLEKHGYIYEGDLGLKDREAFRYEGKEHLRTHHLYVCPQDSKELKRHLAFRNYLRKHPNTVKEYGKIKKEAAKLYPNDIEKYCMYKSQIIEKIYKEIGLK
;
A
#
# COMPACT_ATOMS: atom_id res chain seq x y z
N MET A 1 -8.47 -7.34 -0.47
CA MET A 1 -9.77 -6.95 0.12
C MET A 1 -10.40 -5.82 -0.69
N LYS A 2 -11.63 -6.02 -1.14
CA LYS A 2 -12.36 -4.96 -1.85
C LYS A 2 -13.05 -4.05 -0.84
N THR A 3 -12.80 -2.75 -0.94
CA THR A 3 -13.46 -1.75 -0.11
C THR A 3 -14.89 -1.56 -0.62
N LYS A 4 -15.89 -1.87 0.21
CA LYS A 4 -17.30 -1.73 -0.18
C LYS A 4 -17.78 -0.27 -0.15
N HIS A 5 -17.26 0.53 0.78
CA HIS A 5 -17.56 1.94 0.93
C HIS A 5 -16.26 2.73 0.94
N ILE A 6 -16.19 3.75 0.10
CA ILE A 6 -14.97 4.55 -0.07
C ILE A 6 -15.09 5.82 0.75
N GLU A 7 -14.26 5.95 1.75
CA GLU A 7 -14.15 7.13 2.58
C GLU A 7 -12.72 7.66 2.51
N VAL A 8 -12.56 8.89 2.06
CA VAL A 8 -11.27 9.58 2.02
C VAL A 8 -11.26 10.61 3.14
N VAL A 9 -10.32 10.48 4.05
CA VAL A 9 -10.16 11.37 5.20
C VAL A 9 -8.86 12.16 5.09
N ASP A 10 -8.76 13.25 5.84
CA ASP A 10 -7.53 14.03 5.92
C ASP A 10 -6.40 13.16 6.47
N TYR A 11 -5.17 13.54 6.17
CA TYR A 11 -3.99 12.84 6.68
C TYR A 11 -4.04 12.73 8.21
N ASP A 12 -3.81 11.54 8.70
CA ASP A 12 -3.76 11.24 10.13
C ASP A 12 -2.35 10.80 10.51
N SER A 13 -1.67 11.56 11.37
CA SER A 13 -0.31 11.23 11.81
C SER A 13 -0.22 9.90 12.56
N LYS A 14 -1.34 9.38 13.05
CA LYS A 14 -1.41 8.07 13.69
C LYS A 14 -1.10 6.93 12.73
N TRP A 15 -1.22 7.16 11.43
CA TRP A 15 -0.91 6.13 10.42
C TRP A 15 0.55 5.67 10.50
N VAL A 16 1.46 6.53 10.93
CA VAL A 16 2.86 6.14 11.15
C VAL A 16 2.95 5.07 12.25
N ASN A 17 2.27 5.28 13.37
CA ASN A 17 2.23 4.31 14.46
C ASN A 17 1.47 3.05 14.07
N ASP A 18 0.38 3.18 13.33
CA ASP A 18 -0.37 2.03 12.81
C ASP A 18 0.52 1.16 11.92
N PHE A 19 1.28 1.79 11.02
CA PHE A 19 2.25 1.08 10.19
C PHE A 19 3.31 0.38 11.05
N ASN A 20 3.89 1.07 12.03
CA ASN A 20 4.93 0.49 12.88
C ASN A 20 4.42 -0.72 13.67
N GLN A 21 3.17 -0.70 14.10
CA GLN A 21 2.56 -1.83 14.79
C GLN A 21 2.44 -3.04 13.87
N ILE A 22 1.97 -2.85 12.64
CA ILE A 22 1.87 -3.93 11.65
C ILE A 22 3.26 -4.46 11.32
N LYS A 23 4.21 -3.56 11.05
CA LYS A 23 5.60 -3.90 10.77
C LYS A 23 6.20 -4.76 11.87
N GLY A 24 5.98 -4.40 13.14
CA GLY A 24 6.49 -5.15 14.28
C GLY A 24 6.02 -6.59 14.30
N GLU A 25 4.73 -6.82 14.00
CA GLU A 25 4.18 -8.18 13.93
C GLU A 25 4.74 -8.97 12.75
N ILE A 26 4.94 -8.32 11.60
CA ILE A 26 5.54 -8.96 10.43
C ILE A 26 7.00 -9.34 10.71
N GLU A 27 7.76 -8.44 11.31
CA GLU A 27 9.16 -8.71 11.66
C GLU A 27 9.27 -9.84 12.68
N GLU A 28 8.37 -9.90 13.64
CA GLU A 28 8.30 -10.99 14.60
C GLU A 28 7.99 -12.34 13.94
N ALA A 29 7.08 -12.33 12.95
CA ALA A 29 6.68 -13.52 12.21
C ALA A 29 7.81 -14.05 11.31
N LEU A 30 8.51 -13.17 10.62
CA LEU A 30 9.47 -13.52 9.58
C LEU A 30 10.94 -13.45 10.01
N LYS A 31 11.22 -12.71 11.09
CA LYS A 31 12.58 -12.56 11.66
C LYS A 31 13.62 -12.18 10.61
N ASP A 32 14.69 -12.96 10.46
CA ASP A 32 15.81 -12.65 9.58
C ASP A 32 15.48 -12.73 8.08
N LEU A 33 14.30 -13.24 7.73
CA LEU A 33 13.87 -13.30 6.33
C LEU A 33 13.45 -11.94 5.77
N VAL A 34 13.13 -10.98 6.63
CA VAL A 34 12.76 -9.62 6.20
C VAL A 34 14.02 -8.82 5.94
N LEU A 35 14.15 -8.29 4.73
CA LEU A 35 15.21 -7.33 4.41
C LEU A 35 14.79 -5.92 4.81
N VAL A 36 13.57 -5.53 4.45
CA VAL A 36 12.98 -4.24 4.85
C VAL A 36 11.46 -4.33 4.73
N VAL A 37 10.74 -3.59 5.57
CA VAL A 37 9.30 -3.37 5.45
C VAL A 37 9.09 -1.91 5.08
N GLU A 38 8.55 -1.66 3.89
CA GLU A 38 8.33 -0.33 3.37
C GLU A 38 6.87 0.10 3.55
N HIS A 39 6.66 1.29 4.12
CA HIS A 39 5.35 1.94 4.12
C HIS A 39 5.17 2.62 2.77
N VAL A 40 4.25 2.14 1.98
CA VAL A 40 3.96 2.69 0.63
C VAL A 40 2.51 3.15 0.55
N GLY A 41 2.09 3.59 -0.63
CA GLY A 41 0.74 4.10 -0.83
C GLY A 41 0.50 5.47 -0.19
N SER A 42 -0.74 5.93 -0.25
CA SER A 42 -1.09 7.30 0.13
C SER A 42 -0.88 7.60 1.61
N THR A 43 -1.13 6.63 2.50
CA THR A 43 -0.95 6.85 3.95
C THR A 43 0.51 7.04 4.34
N SER A 44 1.45 6.71 3.47
CA SER A 44 2.90 6.91 3.70
C SER A 44 3.37 8.33 3.40
N VAL A 45 2.50 9.18 2.85
CA VAL A 45 2.84 10.54 2.43
C VAL A 45 2.21 11.54 3.40
N PRO A 46 3.02 12.32 4.12
CA PRO A 46 2.49 13.35 5.02
C PRO A 46 1.58 14.32 4.30
N LEU A 47 0.48 14.70 4.95
CA LEU A 47 -0.52 15.65 4.48
C LEU A 47 -1.37 15.18 3.30
N LEU A 48 -1.21 13.97 2.82
CA LEU A 48 -2.04 13.42 1.74
C LEU A 48 -3.32 12.80 2.30
N ALA A 49 -4.47 13.30 1.86
CA ALA A 49 -5.76 12.69 2.16
C ALA A 49 -5.84 11.28 1.54
N SER A 50 -6.42 10.34 2.26
CA SER A 50 -6.47 8.94 1.83
C SER A 50 -7.59 8.17 2.49
N LYS A 51 -7.92 7.02 1.92
CA LYS A 51 -8.61 5.96 2.65
C LYS A 51 -7.68 5.53 3.80
N PRO A 52 -8.24 5.24 5.00
CA PRO A 52 -7.41 4.86 6.15
C PRO A 52 -6.95 3.39 6.09
N ILE A 53 -6.23 3.06 5.04
CA ILE A 53 -5.71 1.71 4.78
C ILE A 53 -4.20 1.82 4.59
N ILE A 54 -3.45 1.08 5.39
CA ILE A 54 -1.99 1.05 5.33
C ILE A 54 -1.55 0.09 4.22
N ASP A 55 -0.66 0.53 3.35
CA ASP A 55 -0.05 -0.34 2.33
C ASP A 55 1.39 -0.65 2.72
N LEU A 56 1.73 -1.93 2.73
CA LEU A 56 3.07 -2.40 3.09
C LEU A 56 3.66 -3.25 1.96
N ASP A 57 4.92 -2.98 1.65
CA ASP A 57 5.74 -3.88 0.83
C ASP A 57 6.79 -4.51 1.74
N VAL A 58 6.71 -5.81 1.92
CA VAL A 58 7.69 -6.59 2.68
C VAL A 58 8.71 -7.13 1.67
N VAL A 59 9.95 -6.67 1.79
CA VAL A 59 11.02 -7.03 0.85
C VAL A 59 11.80 -8.21 1.40
N ILE A 60 11.96 -9.24 0.58
CA ILE A 60 12.64 -10.48 0.94
C ILE A 60 13.60 -10.92 -0.18
N ASP A 61 14.45 -11.89 0.12
CA ASP A 61 15.17 -12.62 -0.92
C ASP A 61 14.18 -13.54 -1.65
N GLN A 62 14.24 -13.57 -2.97
CA GLN A 62 13.34 -14.39 -3.80
C GLN A 62 13.36 -15.86 -3.40
N ASN A 63 14.52 -16.37 -2.99
CA ASN A 63 14.68 -17.77 -2.60
C ASN A 63 13.93 -18.16 -1.33
N ASP A 64 13.55 -17.15 -0.52
CA ASP A 64 12.85 -17.35 0.75
C ASP A 64 11.33 -17.28 0.63
N LEU A 65 10.79 -17.08 -0.56
CA LEU A 65 9.35 -16.84 -0.74
C LEU A 65 8.48 -17.96 -0.16
N LYS A 66 8.83 -19.22 -0.40
CA LYS A 66 8.04 -20.35 0.13
C LYS A 66 7.97 -20.36 1.64
N GLU A 67 9.09 -20.11 2.30
CA GLU A 67 9.16 -20.06 3.76
C GLU A 67 8.38 -18.86 4.30
N VAL A 68 8.47 -17.69 3.64
CA VAL A 68 7.75 -16.50 4.00
C VAL A 68 6.24 -16.73 3.92
N ILE A 69 5.76 -17.36 2.84
CA ILE A 69 4.34 -17.72 2.69
C ILE A 69 3.90 -18.59 3.86
N TYR A 70 4.66 -19.63 4.17
CA TYR A 70 4.35 -20.56 5.26
C TYR A 70 4.25 -19.83 6.61
N LEU A 71 5.22 -18.98 6.91
CA LEU A 71 5.24 -18.24 8.19
C LEU A 71 4.11 -17.21 8.29
N LEU A 72 3.81 -16.51 7.20
CA LEU A 72 2.70 -15.56 7.19
C LEU A 72 1.35 -16.27 7.35
N GLU A 73 1.19 -17.44 6.74
CA GLU A 73 -0.04 -18.23 6.92
C GLU A 73 -0.21 -18.69 8.36
N LYS A 74 0.88 -19.02 9.04
CA LYS A 74 0.84 -19.31 10.49
C LYS A 74 0.39 -18.12 11.33
N HIS A 75 0.59 -16.91 10.84
CA HIS A 75 0.25 -15.68 11.54
C HIS A 75 -1.06 -15.05 11.06
N GLY A 76 -1.91 -15.85 10.40
CA GLY A 76 -3.25 -15.44 10.03
C GLY A 76 -3.39 -14.74 8.69
N TYR A 77 -2.34 -14.69 7.88
CA TYR A 77 -2.43 -14.20 6.51
C TYR A 77 -2.76 -15.34 5.55
N ILE A 78 -3.44 -15.01 4.47
CA ILE A 78 -3.84 -15.98 3.44
C ILE A 78 -3.24 -15.56 2.12
N TYR A 79 -2.41 -16.43 1.55
CA TYR A 79 -1.72 -16.14 0.29
C TYR A 79 -2.69 -16.12 -0.89
N GLU A 80 -2.59 -15.10 -1.73
CA GLU A 80 -3.47 -14.90 -2.89
C GLU A 80 -2.72 -14.96 -4.24
N GLY A 81 -1.43 -15.24 -4.23
CA GLY A 81 -0.62 -15.17 -5.44
C GLY A 81 -0.30 -13.73 -5.83
N ASP A 82 0.16 -13.53 -7.05
CA ASP A 82 0.58 -12.20 -7.51
C ASP A 82 -0.55 -11.33 -8.05
N LEU A 83 -1.74 -11.87 -8.19
CA LEU A 83 -2.94 -11.20 -8.73
C LEU A 83 -2.67 -10.54 -10.09
N GLY A 84 -1.79 -11.14 -10.90
CA GLY A 84 -1.45 -10.66 -12.24
C GLY A 84 -0.32 -9.63 -12.28
N LEU A 85 0.26 -9.29 -11.13
CA LEU A 85 1.40 -8.35 -11.04
C LEU A 85 2.65 -9.09 -10.58
N LYS A 86 3.50 -9.43 -11.53
CA LYS A 86 4.72 -10.20 -11.29
C LYS A 86 5.56 -9.61 -10.15
N ASP A 87 6.06 -10.48 -9.29
CA ASP A 87 6.93 -10.13 -8.16
C ASP A 87 6.27 -9.20 -7.13
N ARG A 88 4.94 -9.27 -7.01
CA ARG A 88 4.20 -8.63 -5.94
C ARG A 88 3.18 -9.64 -5.39
N GLU A 89 3.59 -10.42 -4.42
CA GLU A 89 2.76 -11.46 -3.81
C GLU A 89 1.80 -10.86 -2.79
N ALA A 90 0.52 -11.09 -3.00
CA ALA A 90 -0.54 -10.49 -2.19
C ALA A 90 -1.01 -11.44 -1.09
N PHE A 91 -1.37 -10.87 0.04
CA PHE A 91 -1.90 -11.60 1.20
C PHE A 91 -3.14 -10.89 1.72
N ARG A 92 -4.18 -11.65 2.04
CA ARG A 92 -5.36 -11.14 2.75
C ARG A 92 -5.38 -11.72 4.16
N TYR A 93 -6.30 -11.25 4.99
CA TYR A 93 -6.44 -11.73 6.36
C TYR A 93 -7.89 -11.56 6.83
N GLU A 94 -8.20 -12.22 7.92
CA GLU A 94 -9.47 -12.08 8.65
C GLU A 94 -9.15 -11.95 10.15
N GLY A 95 -9.99 -11.23 10.89
CA GLY A 95 -9.92 -11.21 12.35
C GLY A 95 -8.74 -10.50 12.99
N LYS A 96 -8.16 -9.51 12.34
CA LYS A 96 -7.04 -8.71 12.88
C LYS A 96 -7.51 -7.32 13.32
N GLU A 97 -8.56 -7.26 14.13
CA GLU A 97 -9.19 -5.99 14.54
C GLU A 97 -8.28 -5.12 15.41
N HIS A 98 -7.24 -5.69 16.01
CA HIS A 98 -6.25 -4.94 16.78
C HIS A 98 -5.29 -4.13 15.89
N LEU A 99 -5.27 -4.38 14.58
CA LEU A 99 -4.45 -3.66 13.61
C LEU A 99 -5.32 -2.80 12.70
N ARG A 100 -4.77 -1.69 12.23
CA ARG A 100 -5.40 -0.89 11.18
C ARG A 100 -5.55 -1.76 9.93
N THR A 101 -6.67 -1.58 9.21
CA THR A 101 -6.86 -2.22 7.90
C THR A 101 -5.65 -1.97 7.02
N HIS A 102 -5.13 -3.01 6.39
CA HIS A 102 -3.91 -2.90 5.61
C HIS A 102 -3.87 -3.88 4.45
N HIS A 103 -3.10 -3.52 3.43
CA HIS A 103 -2.76 -4.38 2.30
C HIS A 103 -1.31 -4.81 2.46
N LEU A 104 -1.09 -6.12 2.48
CA LEU A 104 0.23 -6.70 2.64
C LEU A 104 0.69 -7.33 1.33
N TYR A 105 1.84 -6.87 0.85
CA TYR A 105 2.50 -7.44 -0.32
C TYR A 105 3.91 -7.88 0.06
N VAL A 106 4.36 -8.98 -0.55
CA VAL A 106 5.72 -9.50 -0.40
C VAL A 106 6.39 -9.46 -1.77
N CYS A 107 7.58 -8.93 -1.86
CA CYS A 107 8.27 -8.75 -3.11
C CYS A 107 9.79 -8.93 -2.96
N PRO A 108 10.47 -9.40 -4.02
CA PRO A 108 11.93 -9.42 -4.03
C PRO A 108 12.51 -8.02 -4.22
N GLN A 109 13.79 -7.87 -3.95
CA GLN A 109 14.49 -6.57 -4.04
C GLN A 109 14.43 -5.93 -5.43
N ASP A 110 14.38 -6.72 -6.50
CA ASP A 110 14.36 -6.25 -7.87
C ASP A 110 12.95 -6.12 -8.46
N SER A 111 11.91 -6.24 -7.64
CA SER A 111 10.52 -6.12 -8.06
C SER A 111 10.26 -4.76 -8.72
N LYS A 112 9.66 -4.77 -9.89
CA LYS A 112 9.24 -3.54 -10.59
C LYS A 112 8.15 -2.80 -9.84
N GLU A 113 7.21 -3.53 -9.27
CA GLU A 113 6.12 -2.93 -8.49
C GLU A 113 6.66 -2.24 -7.23
N LEU A 114 7.63 -2.85 -6.56
CA LEU A 114 8.30 -2.22 -5.42
C LEU A 114 8.93 -0.88 -5.83
N LYS A 115 9.66 -0.87 -6.94
CA LYS A 115 10.31 0.35 -7.46
C LYS A 115 9.28 1.43 -7.77
N ARG A 116 8.16 1.05 -8.37
CA ARG A 116 7.07 1.97 -8.69
C ARG A 116 6.46 2.57 -7.42
N HIS A 117 6.18 1.73 -6.43
CA HIS A 117 5.63 2.17 -5.15
C HIS A 117 6.56 3.15 -4.43
N LEU A 118 7.85 2.83 -4.39
CA LEU A 118 8.84 3.69 -3.74
C LEU A 118 9.02 5.02 -4.48
N ALA A 119 9.09 4.99 -5.80
CA ALA A 119 9.24 6.19 -6.62
C ALA A 119 8.04 7.12 -6.47
N PHE A 120 6.83 6.57 -6.50
CA PHE A 120 5.58 7.32 -6.34
C PHE A 120 5.53 8.00 -4.96
N ARG A 121 5.78 7.23 -3.90
CA ARG A 121 5.85 7.74 -2.53
C ARG A 121 6.87 8.86 -2.38
N ASN A 122 8.08 8.63 -2.85
CA ASN A 122 9.19 9.58 -2.68
C ASN A 122 8.96 10.86 -3.47
N TYR A 123 8.38 10.75 -4.67
CA TYR A 123 7.99 11.92 -5.45
C TYR A 123 6.98 12.78 -4.68
N LEU A 124 5.91 12.17 -4.19
CA LEU A 124 4.87 12.89 -3.47
C LEU A 124 5.40 13.54 -2.20
N ARG A 125 6.28 12.87 -1.47
CA ARG A 125 6.90 13.43 -0.25
C ARG A 125 7.67 14.72 -0.54
N LYS A 126 8.17 14.91 -1.77
CA LYS A 126 8.93 16.07 -2.19
C LYS A 126 8.10 17.12 -2.94
N HIS A 127 6.83 16.85 -3.21
CA HIS A 127 5.98 17.73 -4.01
C HIS A 127 4.67 18.06 -3.30
N PRO A 128 4.71 18.98 -2.30
CA PRO A 128 3.52 19.33 -1.50
C PRO A 128 2.34 19.82 -2.34
N ASN A 129 2.59 20.53 -3.44
CA ASN A 129 1.51 21.02 -4.31
C ASN A 129 0.79 19.86 -5.00
N THR A 130 1.53 18.84 -5.41
CA THR A 130 0.95 17.63 -6.00
C THR A 130 0.16 16.83 -4.97
N VAL A 131 0.66 16.77 -3.74
CA VAL A 131 -0.07 16.14 -2.61
C VAL A 131 -1.42 16.81 -2.41
N LYS A 132 -1.44 18.13 -2.40
CA LYS A 132 -2.67 18.91 -2.22
C LYS A 132 -3.68 18.66 -3.35
N GLU A 133 -3.21 18.69 -4.59
CA GLU A 133 -4.01 18.42 -5.79
C GLU A 133 -4.58 17.01 -5.77
N TYR A 134 -3.73 16.02 -5.51
CA TYR A 134 -4.13 14.61 -5.47
C TYR A 134 -5.13 14.34 -4.35
N GLY A 135 -4.90 14.90 -3.16
CA GLY A 135 -5.82 14.78 -2.04
C GLY A 135 -7.21 15.34 -2.35
N LYS A 136 -7.26 16.49 -3.02
CA LYS A 136 -8.51 17.10 -3.46
C LYS A 136 -9.27 16.22 -4.45
N ILE A 137 -8.56 15.67 -5.43
CA ILE A 137 -9.14 14.77 -6.44
C ILE A 137 -9.69 13.49 -5.77
N LYS A 138 -8.96 12.93 -4.81
CA LYS A 138 -9.41 11.74 -4.09
C LYS A 138 -10.69 12.01 -3.28
N LYS A 139 -10.78 13.16 -2.63
CA LYS A 139 -11.99 13.55 -1.89
C LYS A 139 -13.18 13.72 -2.83
N GLU A 140 -12.97 14.36 -3.98
CA GLU A 140 -14.01 14.53 -5.00
C GLU A 140 -14.47 13.16 -5.54
N ALA A 141 -13.54 12.28 -5.84
CA ALA A 141 -13.83 10.93 -6.34
C ALA A 141 -14.66 10.11 -5.33
N ALA A 142 -14.30 10.18 -4.05
CA ALA A 142 -15.03 9.48 -2.98
C ALA A 142 -16.44 10.04 -2.81
N LYS A 143 -16.61 11.34 -2.96
CA LYS A 143 -17.92 11.99 -2.87
C LYS A 143 -18.84 11.62 -4.04
N LEU A 144 -18.26 11.52 -5.25
CA LEU A 144 -19.02 11.17 -6.46
C LEU A 144 -19.32 9.67 -6.54
N TYR A 145 -18.40 8.84 -6.11
CA TYR A 145 -18.47 7.38 -6.27
C TYR A 145 -18.18 6.64 -4.96
N PRO A 146 -18.97 6.88 -3.90
CA PRO A 146 -18.67 6.31 -2.58
C PRO A 146 -18.80 4.79 -2.52
N ASN A 147 -19.51 4.18 -3.46
CA ASN A 147 -19.77 2.74 -3.48
C ASN A 147 -19.32 2.06 -4.79
N ASP A 148 -18.58 2.77 -5.64
CA ASP A 148 -18.12 2.25 -6.93
C ASP A 148 -16.61 2.43 -7.04
N ILE A 149 -15.86 1.38 -6.67
CA ILE A 149 -14.41 1.42 -6.65
C ILE A 149 -13.80 1.61 -8.05
N GLU A 150 -14.43 1.07 -9.07
CA GLU A 150 -13.93 1.21 -10.45
C GLU A 150 -14.00 2.66 -10.91
N LYS A 151 -15.15 3.31 -10.73
CA LYS A 151 -15.31 4.73 -11.09
C LYS A 151 -14.44 5.63 -10.22
N TYR A 152 -14.30 5.31 -8.93
CA TYR A 152 -13.38 6.01 -8.05
C TYR A 152 -11.94 5.96 -8.59
N CYS A 153 -11.47 4.78 -8.94
CA CYS A 153 -10.13 4.61 -9.49
C CYS A 153 -9.96 5.31 -10.85
N MET A 154 -10.97 5.27 -11.72
CA MET A 154 -10.93 5.97 -13.00
C MET A 154 -10.85 7.48 -12.83
N TYR A 155 -11.58 8.03 -11.87
CA TYR A 155 -11.60 9.48 -11.62
C TYR A 155 -10.21 10.01 -11.26
N LYS A 156 -9.45 9.25 -10.49
CA LYS A 156 -8.09 9.67 -10.06
C LYS A 156 -6.98 9.20 -11.00
N SER A 157 -7.30 8.45 -12.07
CA SER A 157 -6.29 7.88 -12.96
C SER A 157 -5.45 8.92 -13.68
N GLN A 158 -6.04 10.05 -14.07
CA GLN A 158 -5.32 11.11 -14.81
C GLN A 158 -4.19 11.72 -13.98
N ILE A 159 -4.44 12.02 -12.70
CA ILE A 159 -3.39 12.58 -11.85
C ILE A 159 -2.32 11.55 -11.54
N ILE A 160 -2.70 10.30 -11.38
CA ILE A 160 -1.73 9.21 -11.17
C ILE A 160 -0.82 9.06 -12.39
N GLU A 161 -1.38 9.07 -13.59
CA GLU A 161 -0.60 9.03 -14.85
C GLU A 161 0.33 10.22 -14.98
N LYS A 162 -0.14 11.41 -14.63
CA LYS A 162 0.67 12.63 -14.63
C LYS A 162 1.87 12.48 -13.68
N ILE A 163 1.64 11.95 -12.48
CA ILE A 163 2.70 11.72 -11.50
C ILE A 163 3.73 10.72 -12.05
N TYR A 164 3.28 9.61 -12.63
CA TYR A 164 4.18 8.62 -13.22
C TYR A 164 5.01 9.20 -14.37
N LYS A 165 4.42 10.05 -15.18
CA LYS A 165 5.15 10.78 -16.25
C LYS A 165 6.26 11.65 -15.66
N GLU A 166 5.95 12.41 -14.61
CA GLU A 166 6.93 13.28 -13.95
C GLU A 166 8.10 12.48 -13.35
N ILE A 167 7.84 11.27 -12.91
CA ILE A 167 8.86 10.37 -12.35
C ILE A 167 9.66 9.68 -13.47
N GLY A 168 9.17 9.68 -14.71
CA GLY A 168 9.76 8.95 -15.82
C GLY A 168 9.34 7.48 -15.89
N LEU A 169 8.23 7.13 -15.25
CA LEU A 169 7.63 5.78 -15.29
C LEU A 169 6.38 5.78 -16.16
N LYS A 170 6.08 4.63 -16.75
CA LYS A 170 4.85 4.43 -17.53
C LYS A 170 3.81 3.65 -16.75
#